data_303ded39b6bb38f58d66617383da86e9
#
_entry.id   303ded39b6bb38f58d66617383da86e9
#
_cell.length_a   1.000
_cell.length_b   1.000
_cell.length_c   1.000
_cell.angle_alpha   90.00
_cell.angle_beta   90.00
_cell.angle_gamma   90.00
#
_symmetry.space_group_name_H-M   'P 1'
#
loop_
_entity.id
_entity.type
_entity.pdbx_description
1 polymer ?
#
loop_
_entity_poly.entity_id
_entity_poly.type
_entity_poly.pdbx_seq_one_letter_code
_entity_poly.pdbx_strand_id
1 'polypeptide(L)'
;LLCEKNQTNTHQIEHIEVRDAEALYKLDLRLLKNPTKRIDIKNNKWTFYFLEQEEIDFIEEIANRRNLPTIGNYAKVEVGITTGSNDFFTVPKTIVDLFELQEFAKPMVGRSVQVNSVIFSKQDWEQNQQTKAKSNLLVFPPNGALKNKDGALRYIANGETLGINKGYKTGIREDWYVVPSIKKSDALFIRRNNLYPRLIVNEAEAYTTDTMHRVNTKPNADIRAFTASYYNSLSFAFAEIVGRSYGGGVLELMPSEVEKILLPYNETHSNLLPEIDKMIRDKVNIDTILEYTDNLLLKQTYGLTDIEISTAKRIWKKLSNRRLGRK
;
A
#
# COMPACT_ATOMS: atom_id res chain seq x y z
N LEU A 1 8.77 -1.52 27.59
CA LEU A 1 9.69 -2.61 27.31
C LEU A 1 10.62 -2.77 28.51
N LEU A 2 10.58 -3.92 29.17
CA LEU A 2 11.54 -4.30 30.20
C LEU A 2 12.56 -5.24 29.55
N CYS A 3 13.83 -4.91 29.63
CA CYS A 3 14.91 -5.72 29.09
C CYS A 3 15.95 -5.97 30.19
N GLU A 4 16.32 -7.22 30.37
CA GLU A 4 17.46 -7.61 31.17
C GLU A 4 18.63 -7.98 30.26
N LYS A 5 19.80 -7.38 30.50
CA LYS A 5 21.00 -7.73 29.75
C LYS A 5 21.50 -9.08 30.25
N ASN A 6 21.16 -10.14 29.52
CA ASN A 6 21.58 -11.49 29.85
C ASN A 6 22.48 -12.08 28.75
N GLN A 7 23.41 -12.97 29.14
CA GLN A 7 24.31 -13.66 28.19
C GLN A 7 23.68 -14.90 27.55
N THR A 8 22.45 -15.25 27.90
CA THR A 8 21.76 -16.42 27.34
C THR A 8 21.09 -16.04 26.02
N ASN A 9 21.49 -16.68 24.92
CA ASN A 9 20.85 -16.60 23.60
C ASN A 9 19.52 -17.40 23.59
N THR A 10 18.57 -17.04 24.43
CA THR A 10 17.23 -17.63 24.36
C THR A 10 16.39 -16.77 23.41
N HIS A 11 15.91 -17.37 22.32
CA HIS A 11 14.92 -16.76 21.42
C HIS A 11 13.49 -16.81 22.01
N GLN A 12 13.38 -16.84 23.33
CA GLN A 12 12.12 -16.91 24.08
C GLN A 12 11.81 -15.56 24.68
N ILE A 13 10.59 -15.09 24.46
CA ILE A 13 10.12 -13.80 24.94
C ILE A 13 8.78 -13.99 25.63
N GLU A 14 8.64 -13.38 26.79
CA GLU A 14 7.36 -13.20 27.46
C GLU A 14 6.73 -11.91 26.97
N HIS A 15 5.52 -12.01 26.44
CA HIS A 15 4.74 -10.85 26.00
C HIS A 15 3.48 -10.71 26.85
N ILE A 16 3.34 -9.55 27.48
CA ILE A 16 2.19 -9.20 28.30
C ILE A 16 1.47 -8.04 27.61
N GLU A 17 0.20 -8.24 27.33
CA GLU A 17 -0.65 -7.18 26.83
C GLU A 17 -1.38 -6.50 27.99
N VAL A 18 -1.13 -5.21 28.18
CA VAL A 18 -1.76 -4.40 29.22
C VAL A 18 -2.76 -3.45 28.58
N ARG A 19 -4.01 -3.49 29.02
CA ARG A 19 -5.12 -2.77 28.42
C ARG A 19 -4.99 -1.25 28.51
N ASP A 20 -4.57 -0.76 29.68
CA ASP A 20 -4.47 0.66 29.99
C ASP A 20 -3.43 0.92 31.08
N ALA A 21 -3.21 2.19 31.42
CA ALA A 21 -2.25 2.60 32.43
C ALA A 21 -2.62 2.12 33.86
N GLU A 22 -3.90 1.99 34.16
CA GLU A 22 -4.36 1.50 35.47
C GLU A 22 -4.04 0.02 35.64
N ALA A 23 -4.28 -0.77 34.58
CA ALA A 23 -3.90 -2.19 34.57
C ALA A 23 -2.38 -2.37 34.68
N LEU A 24 -1.59 -1.48 34.02
CA LEU A 24 -0.13 -1.49 34.11
C LEU A 24 0.34 -1.19 35.54
N TYR A 25 -0.28 -0.23 36.23
CA TYR A 25 0.07 0.13 37.61
C TYR A 25 -0.22 -1.00 38.60
N LYS A 26 -1.27 -1.79 38.33
CA LYS A 26 -1.67 -2.95 39.17
C LYS A 26 -0.93 -4.25 38.83
N LEU A 27 -0.09 -4.22 37.77
CA LEU A 27 0.56 -5.40 37.24
C LEU A 27 1.68 -5.90 38.21
N ASP A 28 1.52 -7.10 38.77
CA ASP A 28 2.61 -7.79 39.47
C ASP A 28 3.25 -8.84 38.55
N LEU A 29 4.43 -8.52 38.02
CA LEU A 29 5.17 -9.39 37.10
C LEU A 29 5.51 -10.77 37.72
N ARG A 30 5.59 -10.89 39.05
CA ARG A 30 5.92 -12.14 39.74
C ARG A 30 4.77 -13.16 39.70
N LEU A 31 3.54 -12.68 39.50
CA LEU A 31 2.33 -13.51 39.50
C LEU A 31 1.96 -13.98 38.05
N LEU A 32 2.66 -13.47 37.06
CA LEU A 32 2.34 -13.76 35.66
C LEU A 32 3.02 -15.06 35.21
N LYS A 33 2.19 -16.03 34.84
CA LYS A 33 2.60 -17.21 34.08
C LYS A 33 2.19 -16.99 32.61
N ASN A 34 3.00 -16.29 31.85
CA ASN A 34 2.73 -16.15 30.40
C ASN A 34 3.46 -17.23 29.63
N PRO A 35 2.84 -17.79 28.58
CA PRO A 35 3.54 -18.67 27.68
C PRO A 35 4.67 -17.89 27.01
N THR A 36 5.86 -18.45 27.04
CA THR A 36 7.00 -17.93 26.29
C THR A 36 6.77 -18.19 24.81
N LYS A 37 7.00 -17.15 23.99
CA LYS A 37 6.93 -17.25 22.52
C LYS A 37 8.32 -17.38 21.94
N ARG A 38 8.49 -18.30 20.99
CA ARG A 38 9.70 -18.41 20.17
C ARG A 38 9.59 -17.44 19.01
N ILE A 39 10.39 -16.39 19.01
CA ILE A 39 10.40 -15.36 17.99
C ILE A 39 11.85 -15.08 17.60
N ASP A 40 12.14 -15.12 16.30
CA ASP A 40 13.44 -14.69 15.81
C ASP A 40 13.51 -13.15 15.80
N ILE A 41 14.09 -12.61 16.87
CA ILE A 41 14.20 -11.14 17.08
C ILE A 41 14.96 -10.44 15.96
N LYS A 42 15.85 -11.15 15.26
CA LYS A 42 16.65 -10.55 14.17
C LYS A 42 15.88 -10.42 12.88
N ASN A 43 15.00 -11.37 12.59
CA ASN A 43 14.31 -11.48 11.31
C ASN A 43 12.83 -11.14 11.40
N ASN A 44 12.19 -11.36 12.56
CA ASN A 44 10.77 -11.14 12.75
C ASN A 44 10.47 -9.74 13.26
N LYS A 45 9.40 -9.13 12.76
CA LYS A 45 8.91 -7.82 13.21
C LYS A 45 8.18 -7.93 14.56
N TRP A 46 8.03 -6.79 15.23
CA TRP A 46 7.28 -6.68 16.48
C TRP A 46 5.81 -7.13 16.38
N THR A 47 5.23 -7.18 15.20
CA THR A 47 3.89 -7.71 14.95
C THR A 47 3.73 -9.18 15.34
N PHE A 48 4.81 -9.97 15.32
CA PHE A 48 4.82 -11.37 15.76
C PHE A 48 4.50 -11.54 17.25
N TYR A 49 4.78 -10.53 18.07
CA TYR A 49 4.45 -10.59 19.51
C TYR A 49 2.94 -10.66 19.78
N PHE A 50 2.13 -10.19 18.85
CA PHE A 50 0.66 -10.21 18.95
C PHE A 50 0.04 -11.52 18.51
N LEU A 51 0.83 -12.42 17.92
CA LEU A 51 0.38 -13.73 17.45
C LEU A 51 0.58 -14.80 18.53
N GLU A 52 -0.25 -15.85 18.51
CA GLU A 52 -0.02 -17.05 19.29
C GLU A 52 1.10 -17.90 18.65
N GLN A 53 1.70 -18.82 19.43
CA GLN A 53 2.79 -19.64 18.91
C GLN A 53 2.37 -20.46 17.68
N GLU A 54 1.17 -21.01 17.68
CA GLU A 54 0.61 -21.76 16.54
C GLU A 54 0.46 -20.88 15.28
N GLU A 55 0.11 -19.60 15.47
CA GLU A 55 0.00 -18.62 14.37
C GLU A 55 1.39 -18.25 13.82
N ILE A 56 2.38 -18.15 14.70
CA ILE A 56 3.79 -17.91 14.32
C ILE A 56 4.31 -19.10 13.52
N ASP A 57 4.15 -20.31 14.06
CA ASP A 57 4.59 -21.56 13.41
C ASP A 57 3.90 -21.72 12.04
N PHE A 58 2.61 -21.40 11.94
CA PHE A 58 1.89 -21.39 10.66
C PHE A 58 2.50 -20.42 9.64
N ILE A 59 2.80 -19.18 10.02
CA ILE A 59 3.37 -18.17 9.12
C ILE A 59 4.74 -18.62 8.61
N GLU A 60 5.58 -19.17 9.48
CA GLU A 60 6.90 -19.67 9.11
C GLU A 60 6.80 -20.91 8.21
N GLU A 61 5.90 -21.82 8.52
CA GLU A 61 5.69 -23.04 7.75
C GLU A 61 5.09 -22.76 6.37
N ILE A 62 4.03 -21.95 6.28
CA ILE A 62 3.32 -21.72 5.01
C ILE A 62 4.21 -21.03 3.97
N ALA A 63 5.06 -20.10 4.41
CA ALA A 63 6.00 -19.41 3.55
C ALA A 63 7.02 -20.38 2.93
N ASN A 64 7.52 -21.34 3.72
CA ASN A 64 8.58 -22.26 3.31
C ASN A 64 8.03 -23.53 2.62
N ARG A 65 7.05 -24.20 3.22
CA ARG A 65 6.54 -25.50 2.76
C ARG A 65 5.88 -25.44 1.40
N ARG A 66 5.10 -24.41 1.12
CA ARG A 66 4.35 -24.26 -0.14
C ARG A 66 5.15 -23.58 -1.25
N ASN A 67 6.38 -23.17 -0.95
CA ASN A 67 7.19 -22.38 -1.88
C ASN A 67 6.39 -21.23 -2.54
N LEU A 68 5.55 -20.58 -1.73
CA LEU A 68 4.68 -19.52 -2.21
C LEU A 68 5.51 -18.31 -2.60
N PRO A 69 5.30 -17.78 -3.80
CA PRO A 69 6.00 -16.57 -4.23
C PRO A 69 5.54 -15.35 -3.46
N THR A 70 6.36 -14.31 -3.49
CA THR A 70 6.03 -12.99 -2.98
C THR A 70 5.71 -12.03 -4.12
N ILE A 71 5.16 -10.87 -3.79
CA ILE A 71 4.98 -9.76 -4.75
C ILE A 71 6.31 -9.46 -5.47
N GLY A 72 7.44 -9.43 -4.75
CA GLY A 72 8.76 -9.16 -5.31
C GLY A 72 9.24 -10.17 -6.35
N ASN A 73 8.69 -11.39 -6.40
CA ASN A 73 8.99 -12.34 -7.46
C ASN A 73 8.43 -11.89 -8.82
N TYR A 74 7.27 -11.21 -8.83
CA TYR A 74 6.53 -10.85 -10.03
C TYR A 74 6.51 -9.36 -10.35
N ALA A 75 6.81 -8.49 -9.40
CA ALA A 75 6.78 -7.05 -9.60
C ALA A 75 7.90 -6.33 -8.86
N LYS A 76 8.21 -5.12 -9.33
CA LYS A 76 9.02 -4.13 -8.63
C LYS A 76 8.11 -3.05 -8.08
N VAL A 77 8.31 -2.70 -6.80
CA VAL A 77 7.57 -1.66 -6.12
C VAL A 77 8.48 -0.46 -5.86
N GLU A 78 8.04 0.71 -6.27
CA GLU A 78 8.78 1.96 -6.11
C GLU A 78 7.89 3.05 -5.52
N VAL A 79 8.49 3.99 -4.80
CA VAL A 79 7.77 5.19 -4.33
C VAL A 79 7.23 5.98 -5.52
N GLY A 80 6.06 6.57 -5.38
CA GLY A 80 5.50 7.48 -6.39
C GLY A 80 6.39 8.70 -6.61
N ILE A 81 5.97 9.56 -7.54
CA ILE A 81 6.77 10.72 -7.98
C ILE A 81 6.96 11.71 -6.83
N THR A 82 8.20 12.14 -6.63
CA THR A 82 8.53 13.21 -5.70
C THR A 82 8.58 14.54 -6.44
N THR A 83 7.51 15.32 -6.36
CA THR A 83 7.40 16.59 -7.07
C THR A 83 8.24 17.72 -6.45
N GLY A 84 8.49 17.66 -5.15
CA GLY A 84 9.10 18.75 -4.39
C GLY A 84 8.07 19.78 -3.85
N SER A 85 6.92 19.90 -4.49
CA SER A 85 5.76 20.67 -4.03
C SER A 85 4.49 20.07 -4.62
N ASN A 86 3.87 19.14 -3.90
CA ASN A 86 2.64 18.51 -4.41
C ASN A 86 1.53 19.54 -4.65
N ASP A 87 1.44 20.61 -3.84
CA ASP A 87 0.39 21.62 -4.00
C ASP A 87 0.52 22.43 -5.29
N PHE A 88 1.72 22.60 -5.81
CA PHE A 88 1.99 23.27 -7.07
C PHE A 88 1.85 22.32 -8.27
N PHE A 89 2.44 21.14 -8.20
CA PHE A 89 2.50 20.23 -9.36
C PHE A 89 1.26 19.34 -9.50
N THR A 90 0.42 19.22 -8.46
CA THR A 90 -0.80 18.42 -8.54
C THR A 90 -2.03 19.31 -8.40
N VAL A 91 -2.82 19.40 -9.46
CA VAL A 91 -3.87 20.41 -9.57
C VAL A 91 -5.24 19.82 -9.98
N PRO A 92 -6.34 20.46 -9.57
CA PRO A 92 -7.66 20.14 -10.11
C PRO A 92 -7.79 20.65 -11.56
N LYS A 93 -8.80 20.15 -12.27
CA LYS A 93 -9.10 20.58 -13.65
C LYS A 93 -9.30 22.10 -13.77
N THR A 94 -9.88 22.75 -12.76
CA THR A 94 -10.12 24.18 -12.77
C THR A 94 -8.84 25.02 -12.92
N ILE A 95 -7.72 24.57 -12.36
CA ILE A 95 -6.42 25.23 -12.53
C ILE A 95 -5.85 24.96 -13.92
N VAL A 96 -6.02 23.74 -14.43
CA VAL A 96 -5.63 23.40 -15.80
C VAL A 96 -6.33 24.31 -16.81
N ASP A 97 -7.64 24.51 -16.64
CA ASP A 97 -8.42 25.35 -17.52
C ASP A 97 -8.09 26.84 -17.37
N LEU A 98 -7.91 27.33 -16.13
CA LEU A 98 -7.60 28.73 -15.84
C LEU A 98 -6.29 29.21 -16.48
N PHE A 99 -5.28 28.34 -16.49
CA PHE A 99 -3.95 28.66 -17.01
C PHE A 99 -3.69 28.02 -18.40
N GLU A 100 -4.69 27.38 -19.02
CA GLU A 100 -4.55 26.73 -20.34
C GLU A 100 -3.43 25.67 -20.37
N LEU A 101 -3.38 24.80 -19.35
CA LEU A 101 -2.29 23.82 -19.12
C LEU A 101 -2.59 22.41 -19.66
N GLN A 102 -3.56 22.22 -20.55
CA GLN A 102 -4.02 20.91 -21.02
C GLN A 102 -2.89 20.05 -21.61
N GLU A 103 -1.96 20.67 -22.31
CA GLU A 103 -0.80 19.99 -22.90
C GLU A 103 0.13 19.37 -21.85
N PHE A 104 0.26 20.04 -20.70
CA PHE A 104 1.16 19.66 -19.60
C PHE A 104 0.47 18.82 -18.53
N ALA A 105 -0.86 18.76 -18.56
CA ALA A 105 -1.64 18.01 -17.58
C ALA A 105 -1.68 16.52 -17.91
N LYS A 106 -1.27 15.68 -16.97
CA LYS A 106 -1.30 14.21 -17.10
C LYS A 106 -2.24 13.61 -16.06
N PRO A 107 -2.94 12.50 -16.36
CA PRO A 107 -3.79 11.82 -15.40
C PRO A 107 -3.04 11.52 -14.11
N MET A 108 -3.70 11.74 -12.97
CA MET A 108 -3.08 11.54 -11.66
C MET A 108 -4.07 11.04 -10.62
N VAL A 109 -3.54 10.22 -9.71
CA VAL A 109 -4.15 9.82 -8.45
C VAL A 109 -3.29 10.32 -7.29
N GLY A 110 -3.79 11.29 -6.55
CA GLY A 110 -3.06 11.90 -5.43
C GLY A 110 -3.49 11.39 -4.05
N ARG A 111 -4.68 10.78 -3.94
CA ARG A 111 -5.22 10.29 -2.67
C ARG A 111 -6.01 9.01 -2.86
N SER A 112 -6.00 8.13 -1.86
CA SER A 112 -6.70 6.84 -1.88
C SER A 112 -8.23 6.96 -2.05
N VAL A 113 -8.82 8.08 -1.64
CA VAL A 113 -10.27 8.36 -1.82
C VAL A 113 -10.66 8.62 -3.29
N GLN A 114 -9.68 8.87 -4.17
CA GLN A 114 -9.92 9.05 -5.60
C GLN A 114 -10.05 7.71 -6.35
N VAL A 115 -9.79 6.60 -5.67
CA VAL A 115 -9.85 5.26 -6.24
C VAL A 115 -10.96 4.48 -5.58
N ASN A 116 -11.99 4.14 -6.36
CA ASN A 116 -13.21 3.52 -5.84
C ASN A 116 -13.13 1.98 -5.79
N SER A 117 -12.22 1.35 -6.56
CA SER A 117 -12.14 -0.10 -6.65
C SER A 117 -10.71 -0.60 -6.94
N VAL A 118 -10.58 -1.82 -7.45
CA VAL A 118 -9.29 -2.48 -7.79
C VAL A 118 -8.86 -2.24 -9.23
N ILE A 119 -9.71 -1.63 -10.04
CA ILE A 119 -9.36 -1.11 -11.36
C ILE A 119 -9.58 0.41 -11.32
N PHE A 120 -8.54 1.17 -11.65
CA PHE A 120 -8.65 2.60 -11.86
C PHE A 120 -8.66 2.88 -13.36
N SER A 121 -9.87 3.04 -13.90
CA SER A 121 -10.12 3.24 -15.32
C SER A 121 -10.01 4.72 -15.72
N LYS A 122 -9.97 4.98 -17.02
CA LYS A 122 -10.06 6.34 -17.57
C LYS A 122 -11.35 7.03 -17.14
N GLN A 123 -12.46 6.30 -17.06
CA GLN A 123 -13.74 6.82 -16.58
C GLN A 123 -13.67 7.25 -15.11
N ASP A 124 -12.98 6.49 -14.24
CA ASP A 124 -12.78 6.87 -12.84
C ASP A 124 -11.97 8.17 -12.74
N TRP A 125 -10.94 8.33 -13.59
CA TRP A 125 -10.18 9.57 -13.65
C TRP A 125 -11.04 10.74 -14.16
N GLU A 126 -11.84 10.55 -15.19
CA GLU A 126 -12.76 11.57 -15.72
C GLU A 126 -13.80 12.00 -14.68
N GLN A 127 -14.31 11.09 -13.86
CA GLN A 127 -15.16 11.42 -12.72
C GLN A 127 -14.43 12.28 -11.68
N ASN A 128 -13.17 11.97 -11.38
CA ASN A 128 -12.34 12.79 -10.49
C ASN A 128 -12.12 14.20 -11.06
N GLN A 129 -12.04 14.36 -12.39
CA GLN A 129 -11.93 15.67 -13.06
C GLN A 129 -13.16 16.58 -12.83
N GLN A 130 -14.32 16.00 -12.58
CA GLN A 130 -15.56 16.73 -12.31
C GLN A 130 -15.67 17.24 -10.87
N THR A 131 -14.69 16.88 -10.03
CA THR A 131 -14.64 17.27 -8.63
C THR A 131 -13.53 18.31 -8.40
N LYS A 132 -13.39 18.77 -7.14
CA LYS A 132 -12.24 19.58 -6.72
C LYS A 132 -10.96 18.76 -6.46
N ALA A 133 -10.95 17.47 -6.84
CA ALA A 133 -9.80 16.60 -6.62
C ALA A 133 -8.60 17.05 -7.46
N LYS A 134 -7.41 16.97 -6.88
CA LYS A 134 -6.15 17.15 -7.60
C LYS A 134 -5.89 15.91 -8.44
N SER A 135 -6.44 15.88 -9.64
CA SER A 135 -6.47 14.74 -10.56
C SER A 135 -5.54 14.92 -11.77
N ASN A 136 -4.74 16.00 -11.77
CA ASN A 136 -3.75 16.27 -12.81
C ASN A 136 -2.37 16.48 -12.21
N LEU A 137 -1.36 15.83 -12.81
CA LEU A 137 0.04 16.14 -12.60
C LEU A 137 0.52 17.07 -13.70
N LEU A 138 1.07 18.22 -13.34
CA LEU A 138 1.70 19.11 -14.30
C LEU A 138 3.13 18.65 -14.57
N VAL A 139 3.42 18.40 -15.84
CA VAL A 139 4.71 17.93 -16.35
C VAL A 139 5.21 18.93 -17.38
N PHE A 140 6.03 19.87 -16.92
CA PHE A 140 6.63 20.87 -17.80
C PHE A 140 7.94 20.35 -18.40
N PRO A 141 8.21 20.64 -19.68
CA PRO A 141 9.51 20.41 -20.30
C PRO A 141 10.54 21.45 -19.83
N PRO A 142 11.83 21.27 -20.10
CA PRO A 142 12.86 22.29 -19.88
C PRO A 142 12.56 23.61 -20.57
N ASN A 143 13.13 24.71 -20.07
CA ASN A 143 12.82 26.09 -20.46
C ASN A 143 12.78 26.34 -21.99
N GLY A 144 13.73 25.81 -22.74
CA GLY A 144 13.78 26.01 -24.20
C GLY A 144 12.55 25.53 -24.96
N ALA A 145 11.77 24.59 -24.40
CA ALA A 145 10.57 24.04 -25.03
C ALA A 145 9.27 24.77 -24.60
N LEU A 146 9.33 25.74 -23.69
CA LEU A 146 8.17 26.54 -23.26
C LEU A 146 7.97 27.83 -24.05
N LYS A 147 8.77 28.06 -25.07
CA LYS A 147 8.64 29.24 -25.94
C LYS A 147 7.25 29.28 -26.56
N ASN A 148 6.55 30.42 -26.43
CA ASN A 148 5.16 30.63 -26.89
C ASN A 148 4.10 29.82 -26.13
N LYS A 149 4.37 29.38 -24.91
CA LYS A 149 3.41 28.69 -24.02
C LYS A 149 3.02 29.63 -22.85
N ASP A 150 2.30 30.72 -23.19
CA ASP A 150 2.00 31.82 -22.26
C ASP A 150 1.31 31.36 -20.97
N GLY A 151 0.38 30.39 -21.05
CA GLY A 151 -0.29 29.85 -19.87
C GLY A 151 0.68 29.16 -18.91
N ALA A 152 1.59 28.34 -19.44
CA ALA A 152 2.61 27.67 -18.65
C ALA A 152 3.59 28.67 -18.02
N LEU A 153 4.04 29.66 -18.80
CA LEU A 153 4.95 30.71 -18.30
C LEU A 153 4.29 31.53 -17.19
N ARG A 154 3.02 31.89 -17.34
CA ARG A 154 2.25 32.60 -16.27
C ARG A 154 2.13 31.73 -15.01
N TYR A 155 1.86 30.43 -15.17
CA TYR A 155 1.76 29.51 -14.03
C TYR A 155 3.09 29.35 -13.31
N ILE A 156 4.20 29.21 -14.03
CA ILE A 156 5.56 29.11 -13.49
C ILE A 156 5.92 30.40 -12.75
N ALA A 157 5.68 31.60 -13.34
CA ALA A 157 5.91 32.88 -12.68
C ALA A 157 5.09 33.03 -11.39
N ASN A 158 3.85 32.54 -11.37
CA ASN A 158 3.06 32.49 -10.14
C ASN A 158 3.73 31.61 -9.07
N GLY A 159 4.30 30.45 -9.48
CA GLY A 159 5.08 29.57 -8.59
C GLY A 159 6.31 30.26 -7.99
N GLU A 160 7.00 31.09 -8.77
CA GLU A 160 8.14 31.92 -8.29
C GLU A 160 7.70 32.97 -7.27
N THR A 161 6.58 33.61 -7.53
CA THR A 161 5.97 34.56 -6.60
C THR A 161 5.61 33.90 -5.27
N LEU A 162 5.12 32.65 -5.31
CA LEU A 162 4.81 31.83 -4.14
C LEU A 162 6.06 31.22 -3.48
N GLY A 163 7.25 31.41 -4.04
CA GLY A 163 8.52 30.92 -3.50
C GLY A 163 8.71 29.42 -3.68
N ILE A 164 7.94 28.75 -4.57
CA ILE A 164 8.05 27.30 -4.82
C ILE A 164 9.45 26.93 -5.33
N ASN A 165 10.08 27.78 -6.14
CA ASN A 165 11.43 27.65 -6.66
C ASN A 165 12.52 27.64 -5.56
N LYS A 166 12.23 28.16 -4.37
CA LYS A 166 13.14 28.20 -3.22
C LYS A 166 13.05 26.99 -2.31
N GLY A 167 12.13 26.05 -2.60
CA GLY A 167 12.00 24.80 -1.84
C GLY A 167 13.24 23.91 -1.97
N TYR A 168 13.56 23.11 -0.94
CA TYR A 168 14.76 22.28 -0.94
C TYR A 168 14.89 21.39 -2.20
N LYS A 169 13.81 20.71 -2.61
CA LYS A 169 13.84 19.81 -3.78
C LYS A 169 13.67 20.52 -5.12
N THR A 170 13.02 21.66 -5.14
CA THR A 170 12.83 22.47 -6.34
C THR A 170 14.06 23.34 -6.62
N GLY A 171 14.64 23.96 -5.60
CA GLY A 171 15.77 24.88 -5.72
C GLY A 171 17.09 24.23 -6.15
N ILE A 172 17.21 22.88 -6.06
CA ILE A 172 18.42 22.17 -6.53
C ILE A 172 18.33 21.74 -8.00
N ARG A 173 17.19 21.99 -8.68
CA ARG A 173 17.00 21.64 -10.09
C ARG A 173 17.45 22.78 -10.97
N GLU A 174 17.99 22.47 -12.14
CA GLU A 174 18.35 23.47 -13.15
C GLU A 174 17.11 24.30 -13.54
N ASP A 175 16.06 23.61 -14.01
CA ASP A 175 14.73 24.19 -14.17
C ASP A 175 13.86 23.72 -12.98
N TRP A 176 13.60 24.60 -12.02
CA TRP A 176 12.93 24.24 -10.76
C TRP A 176 11.56 23.57 -10.95
N TYR A 177 10.87 23.92 -12.04
CA TYR A 177 9.53 23.42 -12.40
C TYR A 177 9.56 22.09 -13.15
N VAL A 178 10.71 21.58 -13.56
CA VAL A 178 10.83 20.27 -14.20
C VAL A 178 10.85 19.18 -13.13
N VAL A 179 9.82 18.34 -13.12
CA VAL A 179 9.72 17.22 -12.19
C VAL A 179 10.53 16.04 -12.74
N PRO A 180 11.52 15.54 -11.98
CA PRO A 180 12.33 14.40 -12.43
C PRO A 180 11.59 13.05 -12.29
N SER A 181 12.06 12.04 -13.01
CA SER A 181 11.66 10.64 -12.84
C SER A 181 10.15 10.38 -13.02
N ILE A 182 9.56 11.04 -14.02
CA ILE A 182 8.19 10.80 -14.44
C ILE A 182 8.12 9.43 -15.09
N LYS A 183 7.51 8.44 -14.41
CA LYS A 183 7.32 7.08 -14.92
C LYS A 183 5.90 6.63 -14.65
N LYS A 184 5.29 5.97 -15.63
CA LYS A 184 4.02 5.26 -15.49
C LYS A 184 4.20 3.98 -14.67
N SER A 185 3.11 3.39 -14.24
CA SER A 185 3.11 2.08 -13.58
C SER A 185 1.89 1.27 -14.02
N ASP A 186 2.05 -0.05 -14.01
CA ASP A 186 0.98 -1.00 -14.35
C ASP A 186 -0.09 -1.04 -13.27
N ALA A 187 0.32 -0.90 -12.01
CA ALA A 187 -0.59 -0.82 -10.88
C ALA A 187 -0.10 0.19 -9.82
N LEU A 188 -1.01 0.52 -8.92
CA LEU A 188 -0.82 1.39 -7.77
C LEU A 188 -1.02 0.60 -6.48
N PHE A 189 -0.13 0.75 -5.51
CA PHE A 189 -0.32 0.22 -4.16
C PHE A 189 -0.50 1.36 -3.18
N ILE A 190 -1.57 1.36 -2.40
CA ILE A 190 -1.81 2.42 -1.43
C ILE A 190 -0.80 2.29 -0.28
N ARG A 191 -0.03 3.33 -0.06
CA ARG A 191 1.00 3.36 0.99
C ARG A 191 0.42 3.29 2.39
N ARG A 192 -0.65 4.07 2.65
CA ARG A 192 -1.31 4.18 3.95
C ARG A 192 -2.75 3.72 3.83
N ASN A 193 -3.03 2.57 4.41
CA ASN A 193 -4.33 1.90 4.38
C ASN A 193 -5.01 1.98 5.75
N ASN A 194 -6.34 1.98 5.75
CA ASN A 194 -7.15 1.90 6.97
C ASN A 194 -7.75 0.50 7.14
N LEU A 195 -8.85 0.18 6.45
CA LEU A 195 -9.57 -1.09 6.64
C LEU A 195 -8.76 -2.29 6.14
N TYR A 196 -8.21 -2.21 4.94
CA TYR A 196 -7.40 -3.25 4.32
C TYR A 196 -6.45 -2.66 3.28
N PRO A 197 -5.32 -3.34 2.99
CA PRO A 197 -4.37 -2.87 2.00
C PRO A 197 -4.92 -3.07 0.58
N ARG A 198 -4.68 -2.10 -0.32
CA ARG A 198 -5.22 -2.11 -1.67
C ARG A 198 -4.13 -2.05 -2.74
N LEU A 199 -4.22 -2.98 -3.67
CA LEU A 199 -3.49 -3.03 -4.94
C LEU A 199 -4.49 -2.76 -6.08
N ILE A 200 -4.14 -1.92 -7.06
CA ILE A 200 -5.08 -1.36 -8.00
C ILE A 200 -4.45 -1.36 -9.39
N VAL A 201 -5.09 -1.98 -10.38
CA VAL A 201 -4.67 -1.89 -11.79
C VAL A 201 -4.87 -0.47 -12.30
N ASN A 202 -3.87 0.07 -12.98
CA ASN A 202 -3.83 1.45 -13.44
C ASN A 202 -4.17 1.57 -14.95
N GLU A 203 -5.41 1.27 -15.31
CA GLU A 203 -5.85 1.38 -16.71
C GLU A 203 -5.96 2.82 -17.23
N ALA A 204 -6.06 3.80 -16.32
CA ALA A 204 -6.03 5.22 -16.67
C ALA A 204 -4.62 5.74 -17.01
N GLU A 205 -3.59 4.91 -16.90
CA GLU A 205 -2.18 5.33 -17.01
C GLU A 205 -1.85 6.55 -16.12
N ALA A 206 -2.52 6.65 -14.97
CA ALA A 206 -2.37 7.76 -14.06
C ALA A 206 -1.02 7.72 -13.33
N TYR A 207 -0.46 8.89 -13.14
CA TYR A 207 0.70 9.06 -12.27
C TYR A 207 0.28 9.13 -10.81
N THR A 208 1.22 8.90 -9.90
CA THR A 208 0.99 9.06 -8.47
C THR A 208 2.19 9.67 -7.78
N THR A 209 1.93 10.40 -6.69
CA THR A 209 2.96 10.94 -5.82
C THR A 209 3.33 9.93 -4.72
N ASP A 210 4.11 10.35 -3.75
CA ASP A 210 4.57 9.56 -2.60
C ASP A 210 3.45 9.06 -1.67
N THR A 211 2.20 9.37 -1.96
CA THR A 211 1.01 8.84 -1.27
C THR A 211 0.68 7.39 -1.65
N MET A 212 1.15 6.96 -2.81
CA MET A 212 1.02 5.59 -3.32
C MET A 212 2.36 5.10 -3.88
N HIS A 213 2.51 3.80 -3.96
CA HIS A 213 3.64 3.17 -4.63
C HIS A 213 3.26 2.79 -6.05
N ARG A 214 4.22 2.92 -6.96
CA ARG A 214 4.16 2.43 -8.32
C ARG A 214 4.53 0.94 -8.30
N VAL A 215 3.74 0.13 -8.96
CA VAL A 215 3.98 -1.30 -9.11
C VAL A 215 4.10 -1.60 -10.60
N ASN A 216 5.23 -2.16 -11.00
CA ASN A 216 5.49 -2.56 -12.38
C ASN A 216 5.75 -4.07 -12.40
N THR A 217 4.94 -4.80 -13.15
CA THR A 217 5.10 -6.25 -13.30
C THR A 217 6.35 -6.59 -14.10
N LYS A 218 6.95 -7.72 -13.78
CA LYS A 218 8.01 -8.33 -14.58
C LYS A 218 7.38 -9.00 -15.82
N PRO A 219 8.16 -9.27 -16.89
CA PRO A 219 7.63 -9.82 -18.14
C PRO A 219 6.87 -11.15 -18.00
N ASN A 220 7.09 -11.86 -16.91
CA ASN A 220 6.46 -13.16 -16.62
C ASN A 220 5.16 -13.05 -15.79
N ALA A 221 4.59 -11.87 -15.67
CA ALA A 221 3.38 -11.67 -14.85
C ALA A 221 2.37 -10.77 -15.56
N ASP A 222 1.14 -11.26 -15.68
CA ASP A 222 -0.01 -10.48 -16.10
C ASP A 222 -0.50 -9.59 -14.95
N ILE A 223 -0.69 -8.30 -15.19
CA ILE A 223 -1.06 -7.33 -14.14
C ILE A 223 -2.45 -7.59 -13.56
N ARG A 224 -3.40 -8.09 -14.36
CA ARG A 224 -4.76 -8.35 -13.91
C ARG A 224 -4.79 -9.60 -13.03
N ALA A 225 -4.09 -10.66 -13.44
CA ALA A 225 -3.91 -11.88 -12.64
C ALA A 225 -3.14 -11.58 -11.34
N PHE A 226 -2.08 -10.77 -11.42
CA PHE A 226 -1.29 -10.31 -10.28
C PHE A 226 -2.15 -9.57 -9.25
N THR A 227 -2.98 -8.63 -9.71
CA THR A 227 -3.86 -7.86 -8.84
C THR A 227 -4.97 -8.73 -8.24
N ALA A 228 -5.62 -9.58 -9.03
CA ALA A 228 -6.64 -10.50 -8.53
C ALA A 228 -6.07 -11.46 -7.47
N SER A 229 -4.88 -12.02 -7.73
CA SER A 229 -4.19 -12.93 -6.81
C SER A 229 -3.85 -12.30 -5.45
N TYR A 230 -3.79 -10.99 -5.35
CA TYR A 230 -3.53 -10.28 -4.10
C TYR A 230 -4.72 -10.28 -3.13
N TYR A 231 -5.95 -10.33 -3.63
CA TYR A 231 -7.16 -10.23 -2.80
C TYR A 231 -7.51 -11.57 -2.17
N ASN A 232 -6.76 -11.97 -1.15
CA ASN A 232 -6.97 -13.19 -0.34
C ASN A 232 -6.52 -12.98 1.11
N SER A 233 -7.01 -13.81 2.02
CA SER A 233 -6.73 -13.71 3.46
C SER A 233 -5.25 -13.89 3.80
N LEU A 234 -4.51 -14.71 3.05
CA LEU A 234 -3.09 -14.96 3.29
C LEU A 234 -2.25 -13.71 2.93
N SER A 235 -2.46 -13.11 1.76
CA SER A 235 -1.79 -11.86 1.37
C SER A 235 -2.10 -10.72 2.33
N PHE A 236 -3.34 -10.64 2.82
CA PHE A 236 -3.75 -9.62 3.78
C PHE A 236 -3.11 -9.85 5.16
N ALA A 237 -3.00 -11.09 5.63
CA ALA A 237 -2.29 -11.43 6.86
C ALA A 237 -0.81 -11.00 6.76
N PHE A 238 -0.15 -11.34 5.66
CA PHE A 238 1.24 -10.94 5.43
C PHE A 238 1.42 -9.43 5.32
N ALA A 239 0.48 -8.71 4.73
CA ALA A 239 0.52 -7.25 4.68
C ALA A 239 0.49 -6.62 6.10
N GLU A 240 -0.34 -7.13 7.01
CA GLU A 240 -0.35 -6.67 8.41
C GLU A 240 0.95 -7.04 9.14
N ILE A 241 1.51 -8.24 8.89
CA ILE A 241 2.75 -8.70 9.53
C ILE A 241 3.95 -7.87 9.07
N VAL A 242 4.11 -7.65 7.77
CA VAL A 242 5.27 -6.92 7.22
C VAL A 242 5.10 -5.40 7.28
N GLY A 243 3.89 -4.90 7.43
CA GLY A 243 3.58 -3.48 7.49
C GLY A 243 3.90 -2.84 8.85
N ARG A 244 3.57 -1.58 8.97
CA ARG A 244 3.75 -0.76 10.18
C ARG A 244 2.42 -0.22 10.64
N SER A 245 2.04 -0.58 11.86
CA SER A 245 0.83 -0.07 12.49
C SER A 245 1.11 1.27 13.17
N TYR A 246 0.37 2.29 12.79
CA TYR A 246 0.41 3.63 13.40
C TYR A 246 -0.88 3.94 14.16
N GLY A 247 -0.83 4.97 14.98
CA GLY A 247 -2.01 5.51 15.66
C GLY A 247 -3.12 5.90 14.67
N GLY A 248 -4.37 5.85 15.11
CA GLY A 248 -5.53 6.15 14.26
C GLY A 248 -5.91 5.04 13.28
N GLY A 249 -5.39 3.84 13.45
CA GLY A 249 -5.75 2.67 12.64
C GLY A 249 -5.11 2.65 11.25
N VAL A 250 -3.94 3.26 11.08
CA VAL A 250 -3.22 3.30 9.80
C VAL A 250 -2.24 2.14 9.70
N LEU A 251 -2.33 1.38 8.59
CA LEU A 251 -1.31 0.43 8.14
C LEU A 251 -0.47 1.11 7.06
N GLU A 252 0.80 1.37 7.33
CA GLU A 252 1.75 1.87 6.33
C GLU A 252 2.63 0.71 5.84
N LEU A 253 2.80 0.65 4.53
CA LEU A 253 3.65 -0.33 3.84
C LEU A 253 4.66 0.41 2.98
N MET A 254 5.94 0.15 3.20
CA MET A 254 7.03 0.67 2.34
C MET A 254 7.25 -0.27 1.14
N PRO A 255 7.86 0.18 0.04
CA PRO A 255 8.06 -0.66 -1.15
C PRO A 255 8.66 -2.03 -0.86
N SER A 256 9.74 -2.08 -0.10
CA SER A 256 10.42 -3.34 0.29
C SER A 256 9.58 -4.23 1.22
N GLU A 257 8.58 -3.67 1.91
CA GLU A 257 7.63 -4.43 2.72
C GLU A 257 6.52 -5.01 1.84
N VAL A 258 6.02 -4.24 0.87
CA VAL A 258 5.06 -4.73 -0.13
C VAL A 258 5.64 -5.91 -0.90
N GLU A 259 6.89 -5.83 -1.33
CA GLU A 259 7.57 -6.91 -2.08
C GLU A 259 7.70 -8.22 -1.28
N LYS A 260 7.60 -8.19 0.05
CA LYS A 260 7.65 -9.37 0.93
C LYS A 260 6.30 -10.04 1.18
N ILE A 261 5.20 -9.44 0.75
CA ILE A 261 3.86 -10.02 0.91
C ILE A 261 3.76 -11.28 0.06
N LEU A 262 3.30 -12.40 0.62
CA LEU A 262 3.03 -13.60 -0.13
C LEU A 262 1.91 -13.36 -1.16
N LEU A 263 2.11 -13.84 -2.36
CA LEU A 263 1.20 -13.69 -3.47
C LEU A 263 0.97 -15.05 -4.15
N PRO A 264 -0.15 -15.72 -3.93
CA PRO A 264 -0.52 -16.96 -4.62
C PRO A 264 -0.89 -16.66 -6.08
N TYR A 265 0.11 -16.30 -6.90
CA TYR A 265 -0.07 -15.89 -8.28
C TYR A 265 -0.37 -17.07 -9.21
N ASN A 266 -1.40 -16.90 -10.05
CA ASN A 266 -1.67 -17.76 -11.18
C ASN A 266 -2.28 -16.93 -12.32
N GLU A 267 -1.86 -17.17 -13.57
CA GLU A 267 -2.34 -16.40 -14.73
C GLU A 267 -3.85 -16.51 -14.95
N THR A 268 -4.44 -17.65 -14.61
CA THR A 268 -5.89 -17.87 -14.71
C THR A 268 -6.71 -16.94 -13.82
N HIS A 269 -6.11 -16.37 -12.80
CA HIS A 269 -6.77 -15.44 -11.89
C HIS A 269 -7.16 -14.10 -12.53
N SER A 270 -6.65 -13.79 -13.73
CA SER A 270 -7.02 -12.56 -14.47
C SER A 270 -8.53 -12.45 -14.67
N ASN A 271 -9.23 -13.57 -14.84
CA ASN A 271 -10.67 -13.63 -15.02
C ASN A 271 -11.47 -13.27 -13.76
N LEU A 272 -10.85 -13.30 -12.57
CA LEU A 272 -11.50 -12.94 -11.30
C LEU A 272 -11.51 -11.42 -11.05
N LEU A 273 -10.61 -10.67 -11.68
CA LEU A 273 -10.46 -9.26 -11.41
C LEU A 273 -11.72 -8.42 -11.68
N PRO A 274 -12.47 -8.63 -12.78
CA PRO A 274 -13.72 -7.90 -13.03
C PRO A 274 -14.79 -8.15 -11.97
N GLU A 275 -14.88 -9.37 -11.45
CA GLU A 275 -15.84 -9.71 -10.39
C GLU A 275 -15.45 -9.06 -9.05
N ILE A 276 -14.16 -9.12 -8.68
CA ILE A 276 -13.64 -8.43 -7.49
C ILE A 276 -13.89 -6.92 -7.61
N ASP A 277 -13.63 -6.32 -8.78
CA ASP A 277 -13.87 -4.90 -9.04
C ASP A 277 -15.34 -4.54 -8.86
N LYS A 278 -16.24 -5.34 -9.43
CA LYS A 278 -17.68 -5.18 -9.27
C LYS A 278 -18.11 -5.27 -7.82
N MET A 279 -17.72 -6.32 -7.11
CA MET A 279 -18.08 -6.50 -5.69
C MET A 279 -17.64 -5.31 -4.83
N ILE A 280 -16.44 -4.76 -5.08
CA ILE A 280 -15.95 -3.59 -4.34
C ILE A 280 -16.73 -2.32 -4.70
N ARG A 281 -17.05 -2.11 -5.99
CA ARG A 281 -17.89 -0.97 -6.43
C ARG A 281 -19.31 -1.05 -5.82
N ASP A 282 -19.85 -2.24 -5.71
CA ASP A 282 -21.14 -2.53 -5.09
C ASP A 282 -21.08 -2.47 -3.54
N LYS A 283 -19.91 -2.14 -2.98
CA LYS A 283 -19.65 -2.03 -1.52
C LYS A 283 -19.92 -3.33 -0.75
N VAL A 284 -19.72 -4.46 -1.39
CA VAL A 284 -19.75 -5.76 -0.72
C VAL A 284 -18.69 -5.79 0.38
N ASN A 285 -19.02 -6.39 1.53
CA ASN A 285 -18.09 -6.50 2.64
C ASN A 285 -16.83 -7.25 2.21
N ILE A 286 -15.67 -6.75 2.61
CA ILE A 286 -14.38 -7.36 2.27
C ILE A 286 -14.27 -8.81 2.76
N ASP A 287 -14.91 -9.17 3.87
CA ASP A 287 -14.93 -10.56 4.35
C ASP A 287 -15.63 -11.51 3.37
N THR A 288 -16.73 -11.07 2.77
CA THR A 288 -17.47 -11.82 1.74
C THR A 288 -16.63 -11.96 0.46
N ILE A 289 -15.93 -10.88 0.08
CA ILE A 289 -15.03 -10.91 -1.07
C ILE A 289 -13.90 -11.92 -0.83
N LEU A 290 -13.29 -11.89 0.36
CA LEU A 290 -12.23 -12.82 0.70
C LEU A 290 -12.72 -14.28 0.80
N GLU A 291 -13.91 -14.54 1.31
CA GLU A 291 -14.49 -15.90 1.30
C GLU A 291 -14.60 -16.46 -0.11
N TYR A 292 -15.07 -15.63 -1.05
CA TYR A 292 -15.14 -15.99 -2.45
C TYR A 292 -13.76 -16.25 -3.05
N THR A 293 -12.84 -15.31 -2.87
CA THR A 293 -11.50 -15.38 -3.46
C THR A 293 -10.60 -16.41 -2.79
N ASP A 294 -10.67 -16.61 -1.47
CA ASP A 294 -9.93 -17.64 -0.75
C ASP A 294 -10.26 -19.04 -1.26
N ASN A 295 -11.54 -19.30 -1.54
CA ASN A 295 -11.94 -20.58 -2.10
C ASN A 295 -11.31 -20.83 -3.47
N LEU A 296 -11.29 -19.84 -4.34
CA LEU A 296 -10.74 -19.98 -5.70
C LEU A 296 -9.21 -19.94 -5.71
N LEU A 297 -8.62 -18.95 -5.04
CA LEU A 297 -7.19 -18.69 -5.07
C LEU A 297 -6.41 -19.65 -4.17
N LEU A 298 -6.82 -19.77 -2.92
CA LEU A 298 -6.06 -20.53 -1.93
C LEU A 298 -6.42 -22.02 -1.94
N LYS A 299 -7.72 -22.35 -1.95
CA LYS A 299 -8.16 -23.75 -1.86
C LYS A 299 -8.03 -24.46 -3.20
N GLN A 300 -8.70 -23.98 -4.25
CA GLN A 300 -8.76 -24.68 -5.53
C GLN A 300 -7.43 -24.61 -6.30
N THR A 301 -6.75 -23.45 -6.30
CA THR A 301 -5.52 -23.28 -7.09
C THR A 301 -4.28 -23.75 -6.33
N TYR A 302 -4.15 -23.40 -5.05
CA TYR A 302 -2.95 -23.70 -4.25
C TYR A 302 -3.13 -24.88 -3.29
N GLY A 303 -4.32 -25.45 -3.19
CA GLY A 303 -4.61 -26.64 -2.37
C GLY A 303 -4.42 -26.40 -0.87
N LEU A 304 -4.64 -25.15 -0.38
CA LEU A 304 -4.66 -24.89 1.04
C LEU A 304 -5.90 -25.53 1.68
N THR A 305 -5.73 -26.06 2.87
CA THR A 305 -6.81 -26.61 3.67
C THR A 305 -7.69 -25.50 4.26
N ASP A 306 -8.92 -25.84 4.64
CA ASP A 306 -9.82 -24.89 5.31
C ASP A 306 -9.23 -24.38 6.64
N ILE A 307 -8.43 -25.21 7.32
CA ILE A 307 -7.71 -24.82 8.56
C ILE A 307 -6.64 -23.77 8.24
N GLU A 308 -5.84 -23.95 7.20
CA GLU A 308 -4.82 -22.99 6.78
C GLU A 308 -5.45 -21.66 6.37
N ILE A 309 -6.52 -21.68 5.60
CA ILE A 309 -7.27 -20.48 5.16
C ILE A 309 -7.87 -19.75 6.36
N SER A 310 -8.54 -20.48 7.27
CA SER A 310 -9.15 -19.89 8.47
C SER A 310 -8.10 -19.32 9.42
N THR A 311 -6.93 -19.94 9.49
CA THR A 311 -5.79 -19.41 10.29
C THR A 311 -5.24 -18.11 9.69
N ALA A 312 -5.04 -18.06 8.36
CA ALA A 312 -4.64 -16.82 7.68
C ALA A 312 -5.66 -15.70 7.90
N LYS A 313 -6.97 -15.98 7.74
CA LYS A 313 -8.05 -15.03 8.00
C LYS A 313 -8.06 -14.55 9.46
N ARG A 314 -7.86 -15.46 10.42
CA ARG A 314 -7.78 -15.14 11.86
C ARG A 314 -6.62 -14.20 12.16
N ILE A 315 -5.42 -14.48 11.64
CA ILE A 315 -4.24 -13.63 11.79
C ILE A 315 -4.50 -12.23 11.24
N TRP A 316 -4.99 -12.12 9.99
CA TRP A 316 -5.35 -10.85 9.41
C TRP A 316 -6.32 -10.07 10.27
N LYS A 317 -7.43 -10.70 10.71
CA LYS A 317 -8.44 -10.06 11.57
C LYS A 317 -7.87 -9.64 12.91
N LYS A 318 -7.08 -10.48 13.56
CA LYS A 318 -6.44 -10.18 14.85
C LYS A 318 -5.58 -8.92 14.78
N LEU A 319 -4.69 -8.84 13.79
CA LEU A 319 -3.78 -7.71 13.63
C LEU A 319 -4.50 -6.43 13.17
N SER A 320 -5.41 -6.53 12.21
CA SER A 320 -6.18 -5.38 11.72
C SER A 320 -7.13 -4.82 12.78
N ASN A 321 -7.86 -5.67 13.51
CA ASN A 321 -8.75 -5.24 14.60
C ASN A 321 -7.96 -4.58 15.73
N ARG A 322 -6.78 -5.14 16.09
CA ARG A 322 -5.90 -4.51 17.07
C ARG A 322 -5.49 -3.11 16.64
N ARG A 323 -5.11 -2.94 15.39
CA ARG A 323 -4.73 -1.65 14.80
C ARG A 323 -5.90 -0.67 14.78
N LEU A 324 -7.08 -1.12 14.34
CA LEU A 324 -8.30 -0.31 14.25
C LEU A 324 -8.90 0.03 15.61
N GLY A 325 -8.79 -0.86 16.60
CA GLY A 325 -9.29 -0.67 17.96
C GLY A 325 -8.52 0.35 18.81
N ARG A 326 -7.42 0.88 18.29
CA ARG A 326 -6.62 1.94 18.93
C ARG A 326 -7.17 3.37 18.76
N LYS A 327 -8.41 3.48 18.37
CA LYS A 327 -9.08 4.79 18.27
C LYS A 327 -9.42 5.37 19.62
#